data_aa523bf1d2cc7e00ce1ad1f0bf6fff4d
#
_entry.id   aa523bf1d2cc7e00ce1ad1f0bf6fff4d
#
_cell.length_a   1.000
_cell.length_b   1.000
_cell.length_c   1.000
_cell.angle_alpha   90.00
_cell.angle_beta   90.00
_cell.angle_gamma   90.00
#
_symmetry.space_group_name_H-M   'P 1'
#
loop_
_entity.id
_entity.type
_entity.pdbx_description
1 polymer ?
#
loop_
_entity_poly.entity_id
_entity_poly.type
_entity_poly.pdbx_seq_one_letter_code
_entity_poly.pdbx_strand_id
1 'polypeptide(L)'
;MKDRQRPPVLIIGAHRSGTTATARALELVGLQIGQRLDSHREPRLLQKLHEDYLRRTGGAWYNPQPFLKWIESVEGKQDCISYLRLNVRRDFARIFGYRFNPKGLWLRARLNFGRPWGWKEPRTTLFAPAWLEIFPGGRIVHVIRDPRAAASSIRERELKFQAAGDPPTPNLADLNYCRQLVQAYLTAGERFANSANYQRVQFEELQANPPAMLERLANFCGLRFTTRQLAGAAASVRPARVKSTSS
;
A
#
# COMPACT_ATOMS: atom_id res chain seq x y z
N MET A 1 -16.65 -22.13 17.62
CA MET A 1 -15.29 -21.57 17.49
C MET A 1 -15.34 -20.51 16.40
N LYS A 2 -15.22 -19.20 16.74
CA LYS A 2 -15.15 -18.12 15.75
C LYS A 2 -13.82 -18.26 15.01
N ASP A 3 -13.86 -18.58 13.72
CA ASP A 3 -12.70 -18.58 12.84
C ASP A 3 -12.01 -17.20 12.93
N ARG A 4 -10.92 -17.13 13.69
CA ARG A 4 -10.09 -15.92 13.78
C ARG A 4 -9.28 -15.81 12.51
N GLN A 5 -9.89 -15.25 11.48
CA GLN A 5 -9.15 -14.77 10.33
C GLN A 5 -8.04 -13.82 10.81
N ARG A 6 -6.78 -14.10 10.46
CA ARG A 6 -5.70 -13.15 10.80
C ARG A 6 -5.99 -11.80 10.18
N PRO A 7 -5.82 -10.70 10.92
CA PRO A 7 -5.99 -9.37 10.37
C PRO A 7 -4.96 -9.12 9.26
N PRO A 8 -5.32 -8.32 8.25
CA PRO A 8 -4.45 -8.06 7.11
C PRO A 8 -3.26 -7.18 7.46
N VAL A 9 -2.24 -7.24 6.60
CA VAL A 9 -1.13 -6.30 6.54
C VAL A 9 -1.42 -5.28 5.43
N LEU A 10 -1.51 -4.01 5.79
CA LEU A 10 -1.68 -2.90 4.88
C LEU A 10 -0.31 -2.26 4.62
N ILE A 11 0.22 -2.41 3.40
CA ILE A 11 1.45 -1.73 3.00
C ILE A 11 1.05 -0.39 2.39
N ILE A 12 1.28 0.67 3.13
CA ILE A 12 0.89 2.04 2.81
C ILE A 12 2.10 2.95 2.56
N GLY A 13 1.84 4.14 2.06
CA GLY A 13 2.83 5.19 1.81
C GLY A 13 2.44 6.03 0.60
N ALA A 14 3.09 7.15 0.41
CA ALA A 14 2.89 7.97 -0.79
C ALA A 14 3.29 7.22 -2.06
N HIS A 15 2.72 7.61 -3.19
CA HIS A 15 3.22 7.16 -4.49
C HIS A 15 4.73 7.45 -4.60
N ARG A 16 5.48 6.51 -5.18
CA ARG A 16 6.95 6.59 -5.37
C ARG A 16 7.80 6.50 -4.09
N SER A 17 7.22 6.08 -2.96
CA SER A 17 7.94 5.88 -1.69
C SER A 17 8.65 4.53 -1.56
N GLY A 18 8.62 3.66 -2.57
CA GLY A 18 9.24 2.33 -2.47
C GLY A 18 8.29 1.21 -2.00
N THR A 19 6.99 1.48 -1.87
CA THR A 19 5.97 0.51 -1.45
C THR A 19 5.95 -0.75 -2.32
N THR A 20 6.23 -0.64 -3.63
CA THR A 20 6.29 -1.80 -4.54
C THR A 20 7.48 -2.73 -4.23
N ALA A 21 8.66 -2.17 -3.97
CA ALA A 21 9.84 -2.95 -3.60
C ALA A 21 9.64 -3.66 -2.26
N THR A 22 9.11 -2.94 -1.27
CA THR A 22 8.77 -3.50 0.05
C THR A 22 7.73 -4.63 -0.05
N ALA A 23 6.68 -4.43 -0.82
CA ALA A 23 5.65 -5.45 -1.04
C ALA A 23 6.24 -6.71 -1.69
N ARG A 24 7.05 -6.54 -2.74
CA ARG A 24 7.71 -7.65 -3.42
C ARG A 24 8.64 -8.45 -2.50
N ALA A 25 9.41 -7.75 -1.69
CA ALA A 25 10.29 -8.41 -0.73
C ALA A 25 9.49 -9.17 0.35
N LEU A 26 8.40 -8.60 0.87
CA LEU A 26 7.52 -9.28 1.83
C LEU A 26 6.80 -10.50 1.23
N GLU A 27 6.45 -10.47 -0.07
CA GLU A 27 5.90 -11.65 -0.74
C GLU A 27 6.92 -12.81 -0.81
N LEU A 28 8.19 -12.51 -1.06
CA LEU A 28 9.25 -13.52 -1.11
C LEU A 28 9.49 -14.19 0.24
N VAL A 29 9.18 -13.51 1.34
CA VAL A 29 9.21 -14.09 2.70
C VAL A 29 7.84 -14.59 3.17
N GLY A 30 6.84 -14.67 2.28
CA GLY A 30 5.59 -15.40 2.52
C GLY A 30 4.34 -14.58 2.81
N LEU A 31 4.37 -13.24 2.69
CA LEU A 31 3.16 -12.43 2.74
C LEU A 31 2.31 -12.68 1.49
N GLN A 32 1.04 -13.02 1.67
CA GLN A 32 0.12 -13.18 0.55
C GLN A 32 -0.49 -11.81 0.18
N ILE A 33 0.01 -11.23 -0.89
CA ILE A 33 -0.58 -10.02 -1.50
C ILE A 33 -1.44 -10.51 -2.66
N GLY A 34 -2.70 -10.21 -2.70
CA GLY A 34 -3.72 -10.62 -3.67
C GLY A 34 -3.27 -11.22 -5.02
N GLN A 35 -4.20 -11.61 -5.89
CA GLN A 35 -3.82 -12.21 -7.17
C GLN A 35 -4.14 -11.25 -8.28
N ARG A 36 -4.59 -10.77 -9.01
CA ARG A 36 -4.91 -9.82 -10.10
C ARG A 36 -4.23 -8.47 -9.86
N LEU A 37 -2.91 -8.58 -9.63
CA LEU A 37 -2.08 -7.42 -9.42
C LEU A 37 -1.75 -6.74 -10.76
N ASP A 38 -1.59 -5.42 -10.72
CA ASP A 38 -0.97 -4.68 -11.81
C ASP A 38 0.57 -4.81 -11.79
N SER A 39 1.24 -4.09 -12.68
CA SER A 39 2.71 -4.04 -12.73
C SER A 39 3.37 -3.50 -11.45
N HIS A 40 2.61 -2.76 -10.65
CA HIS A 40 3.03 -2.19 -9.38
C HIS A 40 2.68 -3.05 -8.16
N ARG A 41 2.18 -4.27 -8.36
CA ARG A 41 1.74 -5.20 -7.31
C ARG A 41 0.53 -4.68 -6.54
N GLU A 42 -0.38 -3.99 -7.20
CA GLU A 42 -1.60 -3.43 -6.63
C GLU A 42 -2.82 -4.21 -7.10
N PRO A 43 -3.74 -4.61 -6.19
CA PRO A 43 -4.97 -5.28 -6.60
C PRO A 43 -5.86 -4.32 -7.40
N ARG A 44 -6.05 -4.57 -8.69
CA ARG A 44 -6.78 -3.67 -9.63
C ARG A 44 -8.20 -3.32 -9.16
N LEU A 45 -8.90 -4.28 -8.56
CA LEU A 45 -10.24 -4.02 -8.04
C LEU A 45 -10.21 -3.10 -6.82
N LEU A 46 -9.17 -3.20 -5.99
CA LEU A 46 -8.99 -2.31 -4.84
C LEU A 46 -8.64 -0.89 -5.28
N GLN A 47 -7.76 -0.76 -6.29
CA GLN A 47 -7.49 0.53 -6.92
C GLN A 47 -8.77 1.19 -7.42
N LYS A 48 -9.56 0.44 -8.21
CA LYS A 48 -10.83 0.95 -8.73
C LYS A 48 -11.78 1.37 -7.60
N LEU A 49 -11.87 0.58 -6.54
CA LEU A 49 -12.70 0.87 -5.37
C LEU A 49 -12.33 2.21 -4.71
N HIS A 50 -11.03 2.43 -4.49
CA HIS A 50 -10.53 3.68 -3.93
C HIS A 50 -10.74 4.85 -4.89
N GLU A 51 -10.45 4.68 -6.18
CA GLU A 51 -10.64 5.73 -7.19
C GLU A 51 -12.11 6.15 -7.33
N ASP A 52 -13.02 5.18 -7.38
CA ASP A 52 -14.45 5.45 -7.48
C ASP A 52 -14.95 6.23 -6.25
N TYR A 53 -14.48 5.88 -5.05
CA TYR A 53 -14.86 6.61 -3.84
C TYR A 53 -14.22 8.00 -3.75
N LEU A 54 -12.93 8.14 -4.08
CA LEU A 54 -12.28 9.45 -4.17
C LEU A 54 -13.04 10.40 -5.11
N ARG A 55 -13.45 9.90 -6.28
CA ARG A 55 -14.20 10.67 -7.27
C ARG A 55 -15.58 11.11 -6.73
N ARG A 56 -16.28 10.24 -5.98
CA ARG A 56 -17.56 10.58 -5.32
C ARG A 56 -17.43 11.75 -4.35
N THR A 57 -16.29 11.91 -3.72
CA THR A 57 -16.01 13.02 -2.78
C THR A 57 -15.37 14.23 -3.46
N GLY A 58 -15.28 14.26 -4.80
CA GLY A 58 -14.63 15.34 -5.56
C GLY A 58 -13.11 15.29 -5.53
N GLY A 59 -12.53 14.20 -5.03
CA GLY A 59 -11.09 14.00 -4.93
C GLY A 59 -10.51 13.07 -5.98
N ALA A 60 -9.19 12.91 -5.93
CA ALA A 60 -8.42 11.96 -6.72
C ALA A 60 -7.16 11.56 -5.94
N TRP A 61 -6.45 10.52 -6.37
CA TRP A 61 -5.20 10.13 -5.72
C TRP A 61 -4.15 11.27 -5.73
N TYR A 62 -4.17 12.11 -6.75
CA TYR A 62 -3.32 13.30 -6.88
C TYR A 62 -3.93 14.56 -6.25
N ASN A 63 -5.19 14.56 -5.89
CA ASN A 63 -5.88 15.62 -5.16
C ASN A 63 -6.71 15.00 -4.00
N PRO A 64 -6.07 14.56 -2.89
CA PRO A 64 -6.76 13.86 -1.81
C PRO A 64 -7.54 14.78 -0.87
N GLN A 65 -7.37 16.10 -0.91
CA GLN A 65 -7.92 17.04 0.07
C GLN A 65 -9.44 16.97 0.26
N PRO A 66 -10.28 16.90 -0.82
CA PRO A 66 -11.72 16.79 -0.64
C PRO A 66 -12.11 15.52 0.15
N PHE A 67 -11.46 14.38 -0.15
CA PHE A 67 -11.70 13.13 0.57
C PHE A 67 -11.20 13.20 2.02
N LEU A 68 -10.02 13.75 2.27
CA LEU A 68 -9.46 13.87 3.62
C LEU A 68 -10.38 14.71 4.50
N LYS A 69 -10.89 15.84 3.99
CA LYS A 69 -11.88 16.66 4.69
C LYS A 69 -13.18 15.88 4.95
N TRP A 70 -13.65 15.10 3.97
CA TRP A 70 -14.88 14.31 4.10
C TRP A 70 -14.76 13.23 5.18
N ILE A 71 -13.68 12.45 5.17
CA ILE A 71 -13.49 11.32 6.10
C ILE A 71 -13.21 11.76 7.55
N GLU A 72 -12.91 13.03 7.80
CA GLU A 72 -12.79 13.59 9.13
C GLU A 72 -14.14 13.76 9.81
N SER A 73 -15.22 13.92 9.04
CA SER A 73 -16.59 13.96 9.59
C SER A 73 -17.05 12.57 10.00
N VAL A 74 -17.94 12.52 11.00
CA VAL A 74 -18.56 11.25 11.44
C VAL A 74 -19.33 10.60 10.30
N GLU A 75 -20.11 11.39 9.56
CA GLU A 75 -20.90 10.94 8.41
C GLU A 75 -20.00 10.39 7.31
N GLY A 76 -18.97 11.13 6.90
CA GLY A 76 -18.04 10.73 5.85
C GLY A 76 -17.29 9.45 6.20
N LYS A 77 -16.87 9.33 7.46
CA LYS A 77 -16.24 8.10 7.96
C LYS A 77 -17.19 6.90 7.86
N GLN A 78 -18.44 7.04 8.30
CA GLN A 78 -19.43 5.96 8.28
C GLN A 78 -19.84 5.58 6.85
N ASP A 79 -20.04 6.56 5.96
CA ASP A 79 -20.32 6.31 4.54
C ASP A 79 -19.14 5.56 3.87
N CYS A 80 -17.92 5.99 4.10
CA CYS A 80 -16.72 5.32 3.58
C CYS A 80 -16.63 3.87 4.06
N ILE A 81 -16.81 3.61 5.37
CA ILE A 81 -16.81 2.26 5.94
C ILE A 81 -17.89 1.40 5.29
N SER A 82 -19.09 1.92 5.17
CA SER A 82 -20.25 1.22 4.59
C SER A 82 -20.00 0.86 3.13
N TYR A 83 -19.52 1.80 2.35
CA TYR A 83 -19.13 1.60 0.95
C TYR A 83 -18.06 0.52 0.79
N LEU A 84 -16.96 0.63 1.54
CA LEU A 84 -15.87 -0.35 1.48
C LEU A 84 -16.35 -1.74 1.93
N ARG A 85 -17.11 -1.82 3.03
CA ARG A 85 -17.62 -3.09 3.57
C ARG A 85 -18.54 -3.82 2.60
N LEU A 86 -19.44 -3.08 1.94
CA LEU A 86 -20.33 -3.64 0.93
C LEU A 86 -19.58 -4.23 -0.25
N ASN A 87 -18.65 -3.46 -0.82
CA ASN A 87 -17.89 -3.86 -2.00
C ASN A 87 -16.90 -4.98 -1.68
N VAL A 88 -16.26 -4.96 -0.51
CA VAL A 88 -15.37 -6.04 -0.09
C VAL A 88 -16.13 -7.34 0.13
N ARG A 89 -17.30 -7.32 0.76
CA ARG A 89 -18.13 -8.53 0.92
C ARG A 89 -18.51 -9.15 -0.42
N ARG A 90 -18.87 -8.31 -1.40
CA ARG A 90 -19.26 -8.75 -2.74
C ARG A 90 -18.09 -9.28 -3.54
N ASP A 91 -16.95 -8.61 -3.50
CA ASP A 91 -15.83 -8.86 -4.41
C ASP A 91 -14.57 -9.39 -3.69
N PHE A 92 -14.66 -9.80 -2.41
CA PHE A 92 -13.51 -10.27 -1.64
C PHE A 92 -12.68 -11.30 -2.37
N ALA A 93 -13.34 -12.31 -2.96
CA ALA A 93 -12.70 -13.35 -3.76
C ALA A 93 -12.01 -12.79 -5.02
N ARG A 94 -12.52 -11.70 -5.59
CA ARG A 94 -11.96 -11.04 -6.78
C ARG A 94 -10.82 -10.09 -6.42
N ILE A 95 -10.93 -9.36 -5.30
CA ILE A 95 -9.92 -8.41 -4.82
C ILE A 95 -8.67 -9.18 -4.37
N PHE A 96 -8.88 -10.25 -3.60
CA PHE A 96 -7.80 -11.06 -3.03
C PHE A 96 -7.48 -12.34 -3.83
N GLY A 97 -8.13 -12.51 -4.99
CA GLY A 97 -7.66 -13.46 -6.00
C GLY A 97 -8.23 -14.87 -5.97
N TYR A 98 -9.39 -15.09 -5.36
CA TYR A 98 -10.03 -16.39 -5.38
C TYR A 98 -10.95 -16.53 -6.58
N ARG A 99 -10.54 -17.30 -7.59
CA ARG A 99 -11.48 -17.86 -8.58
C ARG A 99 -12.32 -18.94 -7.90
N PHE A 100 -13.61 -18.92 -8.19
CA PHE A 100 -14.51 -20.05 -7.94
C PHE A 100 -14.03 -21.24 -8.80
N ASN A 101 -13.13 -22.01 -8.25
CA ASN A 101 -12.68 -23.31 -8.76
C ASN A 101 -12.92 -24.28 -7.59
N PRO A 102 -13.41 -25.51 -7.80
CA PRO A 102 -13.50 -26.52 -6.73
C PRO A 102 -12.16 -26.68 -5.99
N LYS A 103 -11.03 -26.50 -6.70
CA LYS A 103 -9.69 -26.35 -6.12
C LYS A 103 -9.51 -25.03 -5.32
N GLY A 104 -10.36 -24.02 -5.53
CA GLY A 104 -10.36 -22.73 -4.80
C GLY A 104 -11.02 -22.81 -3.43
N LEU A 105 -11.86 -23.81 -3.17
CA LEU A 105 -12.36 -24.07 -1.81
C LEU A 105 -11.22 -24.49 -0.87
N TRP A 106 -10.27 -25.22 -1.40
CA TRP A 106 -9.05 -25.62 -0.68
C TRP A 106 -8.13 -24.43 -0.40
N LEU A 107 -8.10 -23.44 -1.29
CA LEU A 107 -7.31 -22.21 -1.11
C LEU A 107 -8.00 -21.24 -0.16
N ARG A 108 -9.34 -21.19 -0.12
CA ARG A 108 -10.11 -20.50 0.95
C ARG A 108 -9.78 -21.09 2.33
N ALA A 109 -9.74 -22.42 2.40
CA ALA A 109 -9.29 -23.11 3.60
C ALA A 109 -7.85 -22.68 3.98
N ARG A 110 -6.92 -22.59 3.01
CA ARG A 110 -5.53 -22.18 3.29
C ARG A 110 -5.35 -20.75 3.77
N LEU A 111 -6.17 -19.78 3.35
CA LEU A 111 -6.16 -18.42 3.93
C LEU A 111 -6.79 -18.39 5.32
N ASN A 112 -7.84 -19.18 5.53
CA ASN A 112 -8.43 -19.39 6.87
C ASN A 112 -7.47 -20.12 7.81
N PHE A 113 -6.46 -20.85 7.29
CA PHE A 113 -5.45 -21.58 8.04
C PHE A 113 -4.21 -20.75 8.45
N GLY A 114 -4.36 -19.45 8.61
CA GLY A 114 -3.44 -18.68 9.41
C GLY A 114 -2.18 -18.19 8.71
N ARG A 115 -2.13 -18.13 7.36
CA ARG A 115 -1.05 -17.42 6.67
C ARG A 115 -1.27 -15.91 6.72
N PRO A 116 -0.24 -15.12 6.99
CA PRO A 116 -0.32 -13.67 6.89
C PRO A 116 -0.69 -13.23 5.47
N TRP A 117 -1.63 -12.31 5.36
CA TRP A 117 -2.12 -11.78 4.10
C TRP A 117 -2.30 -10.27 4.19
N GLY A 118 -2.41 -9.61 3.05
CA GLY A 118 -2.58 -8.17 3.00
C GLY A 118 -2.60 -7.65 1.58
N TRP A 119 -2.35 -6.39 1.43
CA TRP A 119 -2.24 -5.73 0.13
C TRP A 119 -1.33 -4.52 0.17
N LYS A 120 -0.85 -4.13 -1.00
CA LYS A 120 -0.18 -2.87 -1.22
C LYS A 120 -0.98 -2.05 -2.22
N GLU A 121 -1.36 -0.85 -1.82
CA GLU A 121 -1.99 0.14 -2.69
C GLU A 121 -1.83 1.52 -2.02
N PRO A 122 -1.14 2.50 -2.65
CA PRO A 122 -0.81 3.77 -2.00
C PRO A 122 -2.03 4.54 -1.48
N ARG A 123 -3.16 4.51 -2.19
CA ARG A 123 -4.40 5.18 -1.75
C ARG A 123 -4.94 4.60 -0.44
N THR A 124 -4.63 3.34 -0.13
CA THR A 124 -4.96 2.73 1.18
C THR A 124 -4.48 3.60 2.34
N THR A 125 -3.41 4.39 2.15
CA THR A 125 -2.93 5.34 3.16
C THR A 125 -4.04 6.31 3.60
N LEU A 126 -4.80 6.80 2.65
CA LEU A 126 -5.91 7.74 2.89
C LEU A 126 -7.11 7.02 3.53
N PHE A 127 -7.37 5.78 3.12
CA PHE A 127 -8.49 4.96 3.58
C PHE A 127 -8.18 4.12 4.83
N ALA A 128 -6.96 4.18 5.36
CA ALA A 128 -6.54 3.34 6.48
C ALA A 128 -7.45 3.43 7.71
N PRO A 129 -8.01 4.60 8.10
CA PRO A 129 -8.96 4.67 9.20
C PRO A 129 -10.19 3.78 8.98
N ALA A 130 -10.76 3.77 7.78
CA ALA A 130 -11.92 2.96 7.44
C ALA A 130 -11.58 1.47 7.32
N TRP A 131 -10.40 1.15 6.78
CA TRP A 131 -9.94 -0.24 6.69
C TRP A 131 -9.70 -0.88 8.06
N LEU A 132 -9.17 -0.14 9.03
CA LEU A 132 -8.95 -0.65 10.39
C LEU A 132 -10.26 -0.86 11.16
N GLU A 133 -11.33 -0.13 10.82
CA GLU A 133 -12.68 -0.40 11.35
C GLU A 133 -13.30 -1.67 10.73
N ILE A 134 -12.96 -1.96 9.47
CA ILE A 134 -13.44 -3.19 8.80
C ILE A 134 -12.63 -4.41 9.25
N PHE A 135 -11.33 -4.24 9.48
CA PHE A 135 -10.40 -5.27 9.90
C PHE A 135 -9.69 -4.86 11.20
N PRO A 136 -10.36 -4.95 12.36
CA PRO A 136 -9.76 -4.63 13.65
C PRO A 136 -8.50 -5.48 13.89
N GLY A 137 -7.42 -4.83 14.34
CA GLY A 137 -6.12 -5.46 14.51
C GLY A 137 -5.28 -5.56 13.23
N GLY A 138 -5.73 -4.96 12.13
CA GLY A 138 -4.93 -4.80 10.90
C GLY A 138 -3.57 -4.16 11.20
N ARG A 139 -2.51 -4.68 10.58
CA ARG A 139 -1.15 -4.17 10.74
C ARG A 139 -0.81 -3.22 9.60
N ILE A 140 -0.18 -2.12 9.94
CA ILE A 140 0.27 -1.11 8.97
C ILE A 140 1.79 -1.18 8.83
N VAL A 141 2.25 -1.41 7.60
CA VAL A 141 3.64 -1.19 7.17
C VAL A 141 3.65 0.11 6.39
N HIS A 142 4.09 1.20 7.01
CA HIS A 142 4.14 2.53 6.39
C HIS A 142 5.52 2.78 5.79
N VAL A 143 5.60 2.72 4.48
CA VAL A 143 6.84 2.96 3.73
C VAL A 143 6.98 4.45 3.45
N ILE A 144 8.02 5.03 4.01
CA ILE A 144 8.37 6.44 3.88
C ILE A 144 9.68 6.55 3.10
N ARG A 145 9.73 7.47 2.20
CA ARG A 145 10.91 7.87 1.45
C ARG A 145 11.18 9.35 1.70
N ASP A 146 12.42 9.81 1.51
CA ASP A 146 12.70 11.24 1.50
C ASP A 146 11.64 11.99 0.67
N PRO A 147 10.92 12.95 1.27
CA PRO A 147 9.78 13.60 0.61
C PRO A 147 10.16 14.34 -0.66
N ARG A 148 11.39 14.90 -0.72
CA ARG A 148 11.88 15.62 -1.91
C ARG A 148 12.13 14.62 -3.03
N ALA A 149 12.74 13.46 -2.72
CA ALA A 149 13.00 12.41 -3.68
C ALA A 149 11.70 11.76 -4.20
N ALA A 150 10.71 11.56 -3.33
CA ALA A 150 9.39 11.05 -3.72
C ALA A 150 8.67 12.04 -4.65
N ALA A 151 8.60 13.33 -4.29
CA ALA A 151 7.98 14.38 -5.08
C ALA A 151 8.65 14.54 -6.47
N SER A 152 9.98 14.58 -6.52
CA SER A 152 10.71 14.63 -7.79
C SER A 152 10.38 13.42 -8.66
N SER A 153 10.31 12.22 -8.06
CA SER A 153 9.97 10.99 -8.80
C SER A 153 8.52 10.97 -9.32
N ILE A 154 7.58 11.60 -8.62
CA ILE A 154 6.20 11.78 -9.11
C ILE A 154 6.21 12.69 -10.34
N ARG A 155 6.82 13.86 -10.22
CA ARG A 155 6.94 14.84 -11.31
C ARG A 155 7.66 14.27 -12.53
N GLU A 156 8.82 13.62 -12.34
CA GLU A 156 9.58 13.00 -13.43
C GLU A 156 8.75 11.96 -14.20
N ARG A 157 7.94 11.17 -13.49
CA ARG A 157 7.03 10.21 -14.12
C ARG A 157 5.96 10.91 -14.93
N GLU A 158 5.35 11.96 -14.40
CA GLU A 158 4.34 12.75 -15.08
C GLU A 158 4.88 13.36 -16.37
N LEU A 159 6.04 14.02 -16.31
CA LEU A 159 6.67 14.61 -17.50
C LEU A 159 7.02 13.56 -18.57
N LYS A 160 7.38 12.33 -18.17
CA LYS A 160 7.60 11.24 -19.12
C LYS A 160 6.32 10.79 -19.81
N PHE A 161 5.20 10.73 -19.09
CA PHE A 161 3.90 10.39 -19.67
C PHE A 161 3.44 11.47 -20.65
N GLN A 162 3.55 12.75 -20.29
CA GLN A 162 3.25 13.85 -21.20
C GLN A 162 4.13 13.83 -22.45
N ALA A 163 5.42 13.54 -22.31
CA ALA A 163 6.33 13.40 -23.46
C ALA A 163 6.00 12.18 -24.35
N ALA A 164 5.31 11.17 -23.80
CA ALA A 164 4.81 10.01 -24.54
C ALA A 164 3.42 10.25 -25.18
N GLY A 165 2.83 11.44 -24.99
CA GLY A 165 1.52 11.81 -25.55
C GLY A 165 0.34 11.49 -24.66
N ASP A 166 0.57 11.04 -23.42
CA ASP A 166 -0.50 10.83 -22.44
C ASP A 166 -1.07 12.17 -21.97
N PRO A 167 -2.38 12.24 -21.69
CA PRO A 167 -2.99 13.47 -21.17
C PRO A 167 -2.39 13.83 -19.80
N PRO A 168 -2.14 15.14 -19.56
CA PRO A 168 -1.52 15.58 -18.32
C PRO A 168 -2.42 15.33 -17.11
N THR A 169 -1.82 14.79 -16.05
CA THR A 169 -2.48 14.74 -14.73
C THR A 169 -2.41 16.14 -14.10
N PRO A 170 -3.53 16.72 -13.65
CA PRO A 170 -3.55 18.08 -13.12
C PRO A 170 -2.49 18.30 -12.03
N ASN A 171 -1.73 19.38 -12.17
CA ASN A 171 -0.74 19.90 -11.22
C ASN A 171 0.50 19.01 -10.98
N LEU A 172 0.60 17.77 -11.49
CA LEU A 172 1.74 16.89 -11.22
C LEU A 172 3.05 17.30 -11.93
N ALA A 173 3.00 18.24 -12.88
CA ALA A 173 4.20 18.88 -13.43
C ALA A 173 4.82 19.91 -12.48
N ASP A 174 4.06 20.40 -11.50
CA ASP A 174 4.55 21.31 -10.46
C ASP A 174 5.19 20.52 -9.29
N LEU A 175 6.46 20.80 -9.03
CA LEU A 175 7.20 20.14 -7.96
C LEU A 175 6.69 20.50 -6.56
N ASN A 176 6.22 21.73 -6.36
CA ASN A 176 5.70 22.17 -5.06
C ASN A 176 4.36 21.46 -4.78
N TYR A 177 3.52 21.31 -5.79
CA TYR A 177 2.32 20.51 -5.68
C TYR A 177 2.63 19.04 -5.35
N CYS A 178 3.60 18.44 -6.01
CA CYS A 178 4.04 17.09 -5.69
C CYS A 178 4.55 16.95 -4.25
N ARG A 179 5.26 17.97 -3.71
CA ARG A 179 5.69 17.99 -2.31
C ARG A 179 4.50 18.03 -1.34
N GLN A 180 3.51 18.88 -1.61
CA GLN A 180 2.27 18.95 -0.82
C GLN A 180 1.50 17.63 -0.87
N LEU A 181 1.43 17.01 -2.03
CA LEU A 181 0.81 15.70 -2.20
C LEU A 181 1.51 14.62 -1.37
N VAL A 182 2.83 14.52 -1.43
CA VAL A 182 3.62 13.59 -0.61
C VAL A 182 3.38 13.85 0.88
N GLN A 183 3.36 15.11 1.29
CA GLN A 183 3.12 15.49 2.69
C GLN A 183 1.73 15.07 3.17
N ALA A 184 0.70 15.22 2.34
CA ALA A 184 -0.66 14.79 2.67
C ALA A 184 -0.73 13.27 2.94
N TYR A 185 -0.06 12.45 2.10
CA TYR A 185 0.03 11.01 2.33
C TYR A 185 0.84 10.65 3.59
N LEU A 186 1.95 11.36 3.84
CA LEU A 186 2.75 11.18 5.05
C LEU A 186 1.92 11.43 6.29
N THR A 187 1.28 12.58 6.38
CA THR A 187 0.42 12.96 7.52
C THR A 187 -0.71 11.95 7.73
N ALA A 188 -1.35 11.49 6.65
CA ALA A 188 -2.40 10.49 6.72
C ALA A 188 -1.90 9.15 7.28
N GLY A 189 -0.69 8.73 6.93
CA GLY A 189 -0.09 7.48 7.43
C GLY A 189 0.48 7.60 8.84
N GLU A 190 1.06 8.75 9.20
CA GLU A 190 1.70 8.97 10.50
C GLU A 190 0.69 9.09 11.68
N ARG A 191 -0.59 9.31 11.40
CA ARG A 191 -1.63 9.30 12.44
C ARG A 191 -1.73 7.98 13.23
N PHE A 192 -1.14 6.92 12.70
CA PHE A 192 -1.09 5.61 13.34
C PHE A 192 0.23 5.32 14.09
N ALA A 193 1.16 6.26 14.12
CA ALA A 193 2.54 6.05 14.61
C ALA A 193 2.61 5.53 16.07
N ASN A 194 1.63 5.86 16.90
CA ASN A 194 1.55 5.41 18.29
C ASN A 194 0.85 4.04 18.47
N SER A 195 0.42 3.40 17.37
CA SER A 195 -0.23 2.08 17.44
C SER A 195 0.81 0.96 17.49
N ALA A 196 0.60 -0.03 18.35
CA ALA A 196 1.39 -1.27 18.37
C ALA A 196 1.30 -2.06 17.05
N ASN A 197 0.27 -1.80 16.24
CA ASN A 197 0.07 -2.42 14.92
C ASN A 197 0.64 -1.56 13.77
N TYR A 198 1.53 -0.64 14.06
CA TYR A 198 2.17 0.22 13.07
C TYR A 198 3.68 0.01 13.05
N GLN A 199 4.22 -0.17 11.86
CA GLN A 199 5.66 -0.25 11.62
C GLN A 199 6.06 0.74 10.53
N ARG A 200 6.85 1.74 10.91
CA ARG A 200 7.50 2.67 9.97
C ARG A 200 8.68 1.99 9.28
N VAL A 201 8.81 2.21 7.98
CA VAL A 201 9.92 1.75 7.14
C VAL A 201 10.48 2.94 6.39
N GLN A 202 11.67 3.36 6.74
CA GLN A 202 12.41 4.31 5.92
C GLN A 202 12.96 3.55 4.71
N PHE A 203 12.60 3.96 3.50
CA PHE A 203 12.97 3.22 2.29
C PHE A 203 14.48 3.22 2.04
N GLU A 204 15.16 4.29 2.39
CA GLU A 204 16.62 4.42 2.31
C GLU A 204 17.31 3.43 3.27
N GLU A 205 16.78 3.23 4.48
CA GLU A 205 17.29 2.21 5.43
C GLU A 205 17.08 0.79 4.89
N LEU A 206 15.92 0.54 4.28
CA LEU A 206 15.63 -0.74 3.63
C LEU A 206 16.62 -1.01 2.48
N GLN A 207 17.04 0.01 1.74
CA GLN A 207 18.03 -0.12 0.68
C GLN A 207 19.47 -0.28 1.20
N ALA A 208 19.78 0.36 2.32
CA ALA A 208 21.12 0.30 2.93
C ALA A 208 21.38 -1.03 3.64
N ASN A 209 20.37 -1.56 4.33
CA ASN A 209 20.47 -2.83 5.07
C ASN A 209 19.22 -3.69 4.87
N PRO A 210 19.03 -4.27 3.67
CA PRO A 210 17.85 -5.05 3.35
C PRO A 210 17.61 -6.25 4.28
N PRO A 211 18.64 -7.08 4.65
CA PRO A 211 18.40 -8.25 5.48
C PRO A 211 17.79 -7.91 6.85
N ALA A 212 18.42 -7.03 7.60
CA ALA A 212 17.96 -6.67 8.94
C ALA A 212 16.59 -5.99 8.93
N MET A 213 16.34 -5.10 7.96
CA MET A 213 15.06 -4.43 7.83
C MET A 213 13.94 -5.41 7.44
N LEU A 214 14.19 -6.33 6.51
CA LEU A 214 13.21 -7.34 6.10
C LEU A 214 12.92 -8.35 7.18
N GLU A 215 13.90 -8.76 7.99
CA GLU A 215 13.70 -9.60 9.13
C GLU A 215 12.76 -8.94 10.15
N ARG A 216 13.02 -7.67 10.50
CA ARG A 216 12.15 -6.88 11.39
C ARG A 216 10.73 -6.78 10.85
N LEU A 217 10.57 -6.52 9.54
CA LEU A 217 9.26 -6.41 8.90
C LEU A 217 8.54 -7.76 8.85
N ALA A 218 9.23 -8.83 8.52
CA ALA A 218 8.66 -10.17 8.49
C ALA A 218 8.15 -10.59 9.86
N ASN A 219 8.93 -10.34 10.93
CA ASN A 219 8.51 -10.58 12.30
C ASN A 219 7.29 -9.73 12.69
N PHE A 220 7.29 -8.44 12.35
CA PHE A 220 6.13 -7.57 12.56
C PHE A 220 4.89 -8.08 11.83
N CYS A 221 5.02 -8.56 10.61
CA CYS A 221 3.92 -9.14 9.84
C CYS A 221 3.50 -10.54 10.32
N GLY A 222 4.24 -11.15 11.25
CA GLY A 222 3.99 -12.51 11.75
C GLY A 222 4.27 -13.58 10.69
N LEU A 223 5.25 -13.33 9.83
CA LEU A 223 5.71 -14.26 8.80
C LEU A 223 6.66 -15.29 9.39
N ARG A 224 6.60 -16.51 8.86
CA ARG A 224 7.61 -17.55 9.11
C ARG A 224 8.44 -17.67 7.82
N PHE A 225 9.73 -17.53 7.95
CA PHE A 225 10.66 -17.51 6.81
C PHE A 225 11.92 -18.30 7.12
N THR A 226 12.59 -18.75 6.06
CA THR A 226 13.93 -19.36 6.15
C THR A 226 14.98 -18.31 5.82
N THR A 227 16.23 -18.57 6.23
CA THR A 227 17.39 -17.72 5.88
C THR A 227 17.51 -17.55 4.37
N ARG A 228 17.25 -18.61 3.60
CA ARG A 228 17.27 -18.57 2.12
C ARG A 228 16.20 -17.63 1.56
N GLN A 229 14.99 -17.65 2.10
CA GLN A 229 13.91 -16.74 1.68
C GLN A 229 14.25 -15.29 2.01
N LEU A 230 14.79 -15.04 3.22
CA LEU A 230 15.22 -13.70 3.62
C LEU A 230 16.34 -13.17 2.71
N ALA A 231 17.34 -13.98 2.41
CA ALA A 231 18.43 -13.61 1.49
C ALA A 231 17.91 -13.31 0.07
N GLY A 232 17.00 -14.12 -0.46
CA GLY A 232 16.35 -13.88 -1.76
C GLY A 232 15.53 -12.60 -1.79
N ALA A 233 14.80 -12.33 -0.69
CA ALA A 233 14.03 -11.09 -0.55
C ALA A 233 14.96 -9.86 -0.48
N ALA A 234 16.05 -9.94 0.29
CA ALA A 234 17.04 -8.88 0.40
C ALA A 234 17.70 -8.57 -0.96
N ALA A 235 18.07 -9.59 -1.72
CA ALA A 235 18.62 -9.44 -3.06
C ALA A 235 17.64 -8.80 -4.07
N SER A 236 16.34 -8.86 -3.81
CA SER A 236 15.31 -8.20 -4.65
C SER A 236 15.20 -6.69 -4.43
N VAL A 237 15.72 -6.18 -3.32
CA VAL A 237 15.74 -4.76 -2.99
C VAL A 237 16.95 -4.14 -3.69
N ARG A 238 16.69 -3.30 -4.70
CA ARG A 238 17.78 -2.64 -5.44
C ARG A 238 18.40 -1.54 -4.57
N PRO A 239 19.75 -1.41 -4.54
CA PRO A 239 20.40 -0.30 -3.88
C PRO A 239 19.98 1.04 -4.50
N ALA A 240 20.07 2.11 -3.72
CA ALA A 240 19.85 3.46 -4.22
C ALA A 240 20.81 3.72 -5.40
N ARG A 241 20.27 4.19 -6.53
CA ARG A 241 21.14 4.69 -7.61
C ARG A 241 21.84 5.94 -7.09
N VAL A 242 23.13 5.87 -6.87
CA VAL A 242 23.96 7.05 -6.68
C VAL A 242 23.89 7.83 -8.00
N LYS A 243 23.20 8.97 -8.01
CA LYS A 243 23.36 9.90 -9.12
C LYS A 243 24.81 10.40 -9.03
N SER A 244 25.65 9.99 -9.96
CA SER A 244 26.94 10.64 -10.16
C SER A 244 26.63 12.11 -10.44
N THR A 245 26.98 12.99 -9.52
CA THR A 245 27.13 14.42 -9.77
C THR A 245 28.32 14.56 -10.70
N SER A 246 28.07 14.48 -12.00
CA SER A 246 29.02 15.00 -12.98
C SER A 246 29.01 16.52 -12.79
N SER A 247 30.14 16.98 -12.34
CA SER A 247 30.57 18.39 -12.22
C SER A 247 30.42 19.11 -13.55
#